data_82b7babe277ecd43366785a834294dc0
#
_entry.id   82b7babe277ecd43366785a834294dc0
#
_cell.length_a   1.000
_cell.length_b   1.000
_cell.length_c   1.000
_cell.angle_alpha   90.00
_cell.angle_beta   90.00
_cell.angle_gamma   90.00
#
_symmetry.space_group_name_H-M   'P 1'
#
loop_
_entity.id
_entity.type
_entity.pdbx_description
1 polymer ?
#
loop_
_entity_poly.entity_id
_entity_poly.type
_entity_poly.pdbx_seq_one_letter_code
_entity_poly.pdbx_strand_id
1 'polypeptide(L)'
;MTQLMQLTDVAETGRLEPVTAAIRAGEILHLVGPNGAGKSTLLARMAGLTVGPGSITLLDSPLGDWSAVALAHRRSYLVQQQVPPFAMPVWHYLMLHLHDKQQTALLTEVAAALGLEDKLSRHASQLSGGEWQRVRLAAVILQIHPAGNPHGRLLLLDEPMSGLPPARKSSAGWHYPPSNGYTAGPAGQTGDRHADG
;
A
#
# COMPACT_ATOMS: atom_id res chain seq x y z
N MET A 1 18.44 5.69 10.20
CA MET A 1 17.09 5.50 9.58
C MET A 1 16.23 4.84 10.64
N THR A 2 15.07 5.40 10.94
CA THR A 2 14.18 4.88 11.99
C THR A 2 13.51 3.60 11.52
N GLN A 3 13.60 2.53 12.31
CA GLN A 3 12.88 1.28 12.04
C GLN A 3 11.39 1.53 12.21
N LEU A 4 10.61 1.14 11.22
CA LEU A 4 9.16 1.32 11.22
C LEU A 4 8.43 0.05 11.66
N MET A 5 8.84 -1.09 11.11
CA MET A 5 8.25 -2.39 11.42
C MET A 5 9.35 -3.45 11.49
N GLN A 6 9.23 -4.37 12.46
CA GLN A 6 10.10 -5.54 12.60
C GLN A 6 9.25 -6.80 12.56
N LEU A 7 9.66 -7.75 11.74
CA LEU A 7 9.13 -9.10 11.67
C LEU A 7 10.19 -10.05 12.22
N THR A 8 9.80 -10.98 13.09
CA THR A 8 10.69 -12.01 13.65
C THR A 8 9.98 -13.35 13.56
N ASP A 9 10.52 -14.25 12.73
CA ASP A 9 10.05 -15.61 12.50
C ASP A 9 8.54 -15.70 12.19
N VAL A 10 8.02 -14.71 11.45
CA VAL A 10 6.61 -14.63 11.07
C VAL A 10 6.31 -15.77 10.10
N ALA A 11 5.40 -16.65 10.48
CA ALA A 11 5.07 -17.85 9.71
C ALA A 11 3.56 -18.12 9.68
N GLU A 12 3.16 -19.03 8.80
CA GLU A 12 1.81 -19.61 8.75
C GLU A 12 1.91 -21.04 8.28
N THR A 13 1.40 -21.96 9.06
CA THR A 13 1.53 -23.40 8.77
C THR A 13 0.97 -23.76 7.38
N GLY A 14 1.83 -24.32 6.54
CA GLY A 14 1.49 -24.76 5.17
C GLY A 14 1.29 -23.61 4.17
N ARG A 15 1.53 -22.34 4.54
CA ARG A 15 1.31 -21.17 3.68
C ARG A 15 2.46 -20.19 3.64
N LEU A 16 3.21 -20.05 4.72
CA LEU A 16 4.29 -19.08 4.83
C LEU A 16 5.41 -19.66 5.68
N GLU A 17 6.58 -19.85 5.08
CA GLU A 17 7.80 -20.16 5.81
C GLU A 17 8.22 -19.01 6.72
N PRO A 18 8.98 -19.26 7.79
CA PRO A 18 9.40 -18.21 8.73
C PRO A 18 10.13 -17.06 8.02
N VAL A 19 9.63 -15.84 8.22
CA VAL A 19 10.19 -14.61 7.65
C VAL A 19 10.67 -13.69 8.77
N THR A 20 11.93 -13.29 8.72
CA THR A 20 12.50 -12.24 9.57
C THR A 20 12.97 -11.09 8.68
N ALA A 21 12.44 -9.89 8.91
CA ALA A 21 12.74 -8.70 8.12
C ALA A 21 12.49 -7.42 8.93
N ALA A 22 13.18 -6.34 8.54
CA ALA A 22 12.95 -5.01 9.07
C ALA A 22 12.55 -4.05 7.94
N ILE A 23 11.58 -3.19 8.19
CA ILE A 23 11.14 -2.13 7.28
C ILE A 23 11.46 -0.79 7.92
N ARG A 24 12.11 0.09 7.16
CA ARG A 24 12.50 1.42 7.63
C ARG A 24 11.62 2.50 7.04
N ALA A 25 11.55 3.63 7.74
CA ALA A 25 10.85 4.80 7.22
C ALA A 25 11.51 5.30 5.91
N GLY A 26 10.67 5.62 4.90
CA GLY A 26 11.12 6.07 3.59
C GLY A 26 11.63 4.96 2.65
N GLU A 27 11.47 3.69 3.03
CA GLU A 27 11.87 2.53 2.25
C GLU A 27 10.69 1.94 1.47
N ILE A 28 10.95 1.46 0.25
CA ILE A 28 10.02 0.63 -0.52
C ILE A 28 10.55 -0.80 -0.49
N LEU A 29 9.80 -1.70 0.13
CA LEU A 29 10.11 -3.11 0.18
C LEU A 29 9.24 -3.88 -0.82
N HIS A 30 9.87 -4.62 -1.72
CA HIS A 30 9.18 -5.50 -2.66
C HIS A 30 9.20 -6.95 -2.17
N LEU A 31 7.99 -7.53 -2.03
CA LEU A 31 7.84 -8.96 -1.78
C LEU A 31 7.78 -9.71 -3.12
N VAL A 32 8.83 -10.48 -3.41
CA VAL A 32 8.96 -11.24 -4.66
C VAL A 32 8.91 -12.73 -4.34
N GLY A 33 8.22 -13.48 -5.18
CA GLY A 33 8.11 -14.93 -5.05
C GLY A 33 7.02 -15.50 -5.94
N PRO A 34 6.98 -16.82 -6.17
CA PRO A 34 5.97 -17.48 -6.99
C PRO A 34 4.55 -17.33 -6.38
N ASN A 35 3.53 -17.65 -7.18
CA ASN A 35 2.16 -17.73 -6.68
C ASN A 35 2.07 -18.84 -5.62
N GLY A 36 1.38 -18.56 -4.54
CA GLY A 36 1.28 -19.48 -3.41
C GLY A 36 2.42 -19.39 -2.37
N ALA A 37 3.46 -18.55 -2.60
CA ALA A 37 4.58 -18.38 -1.65
C ALA A 37 4.22 -17.65 -0.34
N GLY A 38 2.94 -17.38 -0.07
CA GLY A 38 2.51 -16.74 1.17
C GLY A 38 2.61 -15.21 1.20
N LYS A 39 2.86 -14.53 0.06
CA LYS A 39 2.99 -13.06 0.01
C LYS A 39 1.77 -12.34 0.60
N SER A 40 0.56 -12.68 0.16
CA SER A 40 -0.69 -12.10 0.69
C SER A 40 -0.91 -12.44 2.16
N THR A 41 -0.51 -13.64 2.58
CA THR A 41 -0.55 -14.06 3.99
C THR A 41 0.37 -13.18 4.83
N LEU A 42 1.61 -12.95 4.38
CA LEU A 42 2.54 -12.07 5.06
C LEU A 42 2.01 -10.64 5.15
N LEU A 43 1.48 -10.08 4.06
CA LEU A 43 0.87 -8.74 4.04
C LEU A 43 -0.31 -8.64 5.00
N ALA A 44 -1.18 -9.66 5.07
CA ALA A 44 -2.30 -9.70 6.02
C ALA A 44 -1.81 -9.75 7.48
N ARG A 45 -0.72 -10.50 7.76
CA ARG A 45 -0.06 -10.51 9.07
C ARG A 45 0.51 -9.14 9.42
N MET A 46 1.24 -8.49 8.50
CA MET A 46 1.78 -7.13 8.66
C MET A 46 0.68 -6.09 8.84
N ALA A 47 -0.47 -6.31 8.19
CA ALA A 47 -1.63 -5.47 8.37
C ALA A 47 -2.35 -5.68 9.73
N GLY A 48 -1.99 -6.67 10.52
CA GLY A 48 -2.67 -7.00 11.78
C GLY A 48 -4.08 -7.55 11.58
N LEU A 49 -4.37 -8.16 10.40
CA LEU A 49 -5.65 -8.79 10.12
C LEU A 49 -5.71 -10.25 10.54
N THR A 50 -4.56 -10.89 10.68
CA THR A 50 -4.41 -12.27 11.12
C THR A 50 -3.33 -12.38 12.19
N VAL A 51 -3.45 -13.38 13.04
CA VAL A 51 -2.46 -13.73 14.08
C VAL A 51 -1.87 -15.11 13.79
N GLY A 52 -0.69 -15.41 14.33
CA GLY A 52 -0.03 -16.69 14.11
C GLY A 52 1.41 -16.67 14.65
N PRO A 53 2.23 -17.68 14.35
CA PRO A 53 3.62 -17.81 14.81
C PRO A 53 4.49 -16.59 14.47
N GLY A 54 5.51 -16.35 15.27
CA GLY A 54 6.40 -15.21 15.17
C GLY A 54 5.84 -13.94 15.79
N SER A 55 6.58 -12.84 15.68
CA SER A 55 6.18 -11.55 16.24
C SER A 55 6.36 -10.42 15.23
N ILE A 56 5.49 -9.42 15.32
CA ILE A 56 5.56 -8.19 14.52
C ILE A 56 5.45 -7.01 15.46
N THR A 57 6.38 -6.06 15.34
CA THR A 57 6.28 -4.75 16.00
C THR A 57 6.11 -3.65 14.98
N LEU A 58 5.33 -2.63 15.32
CA LEU A 58 5.17 -1.39 14.56
C LEU A 58 5.51 -0.22 15.49
N LEU A 59 6.46 0.63 15.10
CA LEU A 59 6.93 1.74 15.93
C LEU A 59 7.34 1.25 17.35
N ASP A 60 8.14 0.18 17.38
CA ASP A 60 8.66 -0.47 18.58
C ASP A 60 7.62 -1.10 19.53
N SER A 61 6.33 -1.08 19.17
CA SER A 61 5.25 -1.70 19.94
C SER A 61 4.74 -2.97 19.25
N PRO A 62 4.45 -4.06 19.98
CA PRO A 62 3.85 -5.26 19.41
C PRO A 62 2.58 -4.94 18.64
N LEU A 63 2.40 -5.56 17.48
CA LEU A 63 1.24 -5.26 16.61
C LEU A 63 -0.09 -5.58 17.30
N GLY A 64 -0.11 -6.57 18.18
CA GLY A 64 -1.29 -6.97 18.96
C GLY A 64 -1.71 -5.97 20.04
N ASP A 65 -0.83 -5.06 20.44
CA ASP A 65 -1.12 -4.04 21.47
C ASP A 65 -1.84 -2.81 20.88
N TRP A 66 -1.87 -2.72 19.55
CA TRP A 66 -2.58 -1.64 18.86
C TRP A 66 -4.07 -1.94 18.74
N SER A 67 -4.91 -0.97 19.09
CA SER A 67 -6.33 -1.05 18.73
C SER A 67 -6.51 -0.99 17.21
N ALA A 68 -7.60 -1.56 16.70
CA ALA A 68 -7.92 -1.52 15.26
C ALA A 68 -7.96 -0.09 14.71
N VAL A 69 -8.50 0.85 15.49
CA VAL A 69 -8.55 2.28 15.16
C VAL A 69 -7.14 2.87 15.07
N ALA A 70 -6.30 2.61 16.08
CA ALA A 70 -4.93 3.12 16.10
C ALA A 70 -4.08 2.56 14.95
N LEU A 71 -4.27 1.29 14.57
CA LEU A 71 -3.66 0.71 13.39
C LEU A 71 -4.17 1.35 12.09
N ALA A 72 -5.48 1.56 11.95
CA ALA A 72 -6.07 2.19 10.76
C ALA A 72 -5.54 3.60 10.50
N HIS A 73 -5.15 4.33 11.54
CA HIS A 73 -4.50 5.64 11.42
C HIS A 73 -3.04 5.55 10.95
N ARG A 74 -2.36 4.42 11.14
CA ARG A 74 -0.93 4.28 10.87
C ARG A 74 -0.60 3.51 9.63
N ARG A 75 -1.48 2.58 9.25
CA ARG A 75 -1.26 1.74 8.08
C ARG A 75 -2.51 1.66 7.22
N SER A 76 -2.31 1.52 5.91
CA SER A 76 -3.35 1.20 4.93
C SER A 76 -2.98 -0.09 4.20
N TYR A 77 -3.98 -0.86 3.80
CA TYR A 77 -3.77 -2.13 3.12
C TYR A 77 -4.70 -2.32 1.93
N LEU A 78 -4.13 -2.45 0.74
CA LEU A 78 -4.83 -2.84 -0.48
C LEU A 78 -4.77 -4.35 -0.61
N VAL A 79 -5.90 -5.02 -0.39
CA VAL A 79 -6.02 -6.48 -0.60
C VAL A 79 -6.07 -6.80 -2.10
N GLN A 80 -5.68 -8.01 -2.51
CA GLN A 80 -5.59 -8.42 -3.92
C GLN A 80 -6.93 -8.25 -4.66
N GLN A 81 -8.03 -8.70 -4.08
CA GLN A 81 -9.37 -8.61 -4.69
C GLN A 81 -10.40 -8.12 -3.68
N GLN A 82 -11.26 -7.24 -4.13
CA GLN A 82 -12.41 -6.76 -3.38
C GLN A 82 -13.48 -6.30 -4.37
N VAL A 83 -14.68 -6.80 -4.22
CA VAL A 83 -15.85 -6.30 -4.96
C VAL A 83 -16.31 -4.96 -4.35
N PRO A 84 -16.93 -4.07 -5.14
CA PRO A 84 -17.54 -2.87 -4.59
C PRO A 84 -18.55 -3.23 -3.50
N PRO A 85 -18.43 -2.66 -2.28
CA PRO A 85 -19.26 -3.07 -1.15
C PRO A 85 -20.73 -2.69 -1.32
N PHE A 86 -21.01 -1.58 -2.04
CA PHE A 86 -22.36 -1.05 -2.24
C PHE A 86 -22.45 -0.28 -3.56
N ALA A 87 -23.71 -0.05 -4.03
CA ALA A 87 -24.01 0.83 -5.14
C ALA A 87 -23.93 2.31 -4.66
N MET A 88 -22.73 2.81 -4.43
CA MET A 88 -22.49 4.20 -4.05
C MET A 88 -21.61 4.91 -5.08
N PRO A 89 -21.70 6.24 -5.22
CA PRO A 89 -20.78 7.02 -6.05
C PRO A 89 -19.34 6.88 -5.60
N VAL A 90 -18.39 6.88 -6.54
CA VAL A 90 -16.96 6.77 -6.27
C VAL A 90 -16.47 7.84 -5.29
N TRP A 91 -16.89 9.11 -5.46
CA TRP A 91 -16.51 10.18 -4.56
C TRP A 91 -16.91 9.88 -3.11
N HIS A 92 -18.09 9.28 -2.92
CA HIS A 92 -18.58 8.92 -1.59
C HIS A 92 -17.74 7.81 -0.96
N TYR A 93 -17.39 6.78 -1.77
CA TYR A 93 -16.48 5.73 -1.32
C TYR A 93 -15.11 6.30 -0.90
N LEU A 94 -14.53 7.20 -1.70
CA LEU A 94 -13.25 7.85 -1.39
C LEU A 94 -13.33 8.72 -0.13
N MET A 95 -14.43 9.44 0.07
CA MET A 95 -14.68 10.24 1.27
C MET A 95 -14.66 9.40 2.57
N LEU A 96 -15.02 8.13 2.52
CA LEU A 96 -14.95 7.25 3.69
C LEU A 96 -13.50 7.02 4.16
N HIS A 97 -12.53 7.15 3.24
CA HIS A 97 -11.12 6.94 3.50
C HIS A 97 -10.34 8.22 3.85
N LEU A 98 -10.98 9.40 3.76
CA LEU A 98 -10.40 10.62 4.28
C LEU A 98 -10.44 10.63 5.80
N HIS A 99 -9.30 10.93 6.40
CA HIS A 99 -9.20 11.12 7.86
C HIS A 99 -9.95 12.37 8.31
N ASP A 100 -9.73 13.46 7.59
CA ASP A 100 -10.47 14.72 7.75
C ASP A 100 -11.43 14.92 6.56
N LYS A 101 -12.74 14.88 6.83
CA LYS A 101 -13.78 15.02 5.81
C LYS A 101 -13.82 16.39 5.12
N GLN A 102 -13.13 17.40 5.66
CA GLN A 102 -13.04 18.72 5.05
C GLN A 102 -11.97 18.78 3.94
N GLN A 103 -11.08 17.81 3.86
CA GLN A 103 -9.98 17.77 2.89
C GLN A 103 -10.41 17.21 1.52
N THR A 104 -11.50 17.74 0.97
CA THR A 104 -11.99 17.33 -0.37
C THR A 104 -11.01 17.67 -1.50
N ALA A 105 -10.18 18.70 -1.34
CA ALA A 105 -9.14 19.05 -2.30
C ALA A 105 -8.12 17.91 -2.47
N LEU A 106 -7.71 17.23 -1.39
CA LEU A 106 -6.83 16.07 -1.45
C LEU A 106 -7.46 14.91 -2.22
N LEU A 107 -8.78 14.68 -2.03
CA LEU A 107 -9.49 13.65 -2.80
C LEU A 107 -9.42 13.95 -4.29
N THR A 108 -9.69 15.20 -4.69
CA THR A 108 -9.65 15.62 -6.09
C THR A 108 -8.24 15.45 -6.69
N GLU A 109 -7.21 15.82 -5.95
CA GLU A 109 -5.81 15.67 -6.35
C GLU A 109 -5.45 14.20 -6.60
N VAL A 110 -5.75 13.31 -5.64
CA VAL A 110 -5.47 11.88 -5.75
C VAL A 110 -6.30 11.23 -6.86
N ALA A 111 -7.56 11.65 -7.03
CA ALA A 111 -8.41 11.16 -8.11
C ALA A 111 -7.86 11.55 -9.48
N ALA A 112 -7.43 12.80 -9.66
CA ALA A 112 -6.80 13.29 -10.90
C ALA A 112 -5.53 12.51 -11.22
N ALA A 113 -4.67 12.33 -10.23
CA ALA A 113 -3.43 11.57 -10.38
C ALA A 113 -3.65 10.11 -10.83
N LEU A 114 -4.80 9.52 -10.53
CA LEU A 114 -5.18 8.16 -10.92
C LEU A 114 -6.14 8.11 -12.11
N GLY A 115 -6.43 9.25 -12.77
CA GLY A 115 -7.33 9.33 -13.90
C GLY A 115 -8.77 8.92 -13.58
N LEU A 116 -9.28 9.40 -12.44
CA LEU A 116 -10.62 9.08 -11.92
C LEU A 116 -11.58 10.27 -11.91
N GLU A 117 -11.18 11.43 -12.45
CA GLU A 117 -11.96 12.67 -12.38
C GLU A 117 -13.36 12.51 -12.95
N ASP A 118 -13.46 11.91 -14.14
CA ASP A 118 -14.72 11.64 -14.85
C ASP A 118 -15.50 10.45 -14.28
N LYS A 119 -14.96 9.77 -13.29
CA LYS A 119 -15.57 8.59 -12.63
C LYS A 119 -16.16 8.92 -11.25
N LEU A 120 -15.84 10.06 -10.68
CA LEU A 120 -16.21 10.39 -9.30
C LEU A 120 -17.73 10.33 -9.05
N SER A 121 -18.54 10.73 -10.02
CA SER A 121 -20.01 10.69 -9.92
C SER A 121 -20.62 9.32 -10.26
N ARG A 122 -19.86 8.39 -10.86
CA ARG A 122 -20.35 7.06 -11.21
C ARG A 122 -20.50 6.18 -9.98
N HIS A 123 -21.44 5.24 -10.03
CA HIS A 123 -21.54 4.19 -9.03
C HIS A 123 -20.36 3.21 -9.16
N ALA A 124 -19.80 2.80 -8.02
CA ALA A 124 -18.67 1.87 -7.98
C ALA A 124 -18.97 0.54 -8.70
N SER A 125 -20.22 0.09 -8.68
CA SER A 125 -20.68 -1.13 -9.39
C SER A 125 -20.71 -1.01 -10.92
N GLN A 126 -20.57 0.19 -11.48
CA GLN A 126 -20.57 0.45 -12.92
C GLN A 126 -19.16 0.58 -13.50
N LEU A 127 -18.14 0.44 -12.66
CA LEU A 127 -16.76 0.55 -13.08
C LEU A 127 -16.25 -0.77 -13.66
N SER A 128 -15.33 -0.67 -14.61
CA SER A 128 -14.52 -1.81 -15.03
C SER A 128 -13.60 -2.27 -13.89
N GLY A 129 -13.10 -3.51 -13.95
CA GLY A 129 -12.18 -4.02 -12.94
C GLY A 129 -10.94 -3.15 -12.73
N GLY A 130 -10.36 -2.63 -13.82
CA GLY A 130 -9.21 -1.72 -13.76
C GLY A 130 -9.55 -0.33 -13.19
N GLU A 131 -10.74 0.21 -13.47
CA GLU A 131 -11.22 1.47 -12.87
C GLU A 131 -11.45 1.28 -11.37
N TRP A 132 -12.10 0.18 -10.98
CA TRP A 132 -12.31 -0.14 -9.58
C TRP A 132 -10.99 -0.33 -8.82
N GLN A 133 -10.00 -0.99 -9.44
CA GLN A 133 -8.67 -1.13 -8.84
C GLN A 133 -8.00 0.22 -8.58
N ARG A 134 -8.11 1.19 -9.53
CA ARG A 134 -7.59 2.55 -9.31
C ARG A 134 -8.34 3.28 -8.19
N VAL A 135 -9.65 3.12 -8.09
CA VAL A 135 -10.44 3.68 -6.98
C VAL A 135 -9.98 3.13 -5.63
N ARG A 136 -9.76 1.83 -5.54
CA ARG A 136 -9.23 1.19 -4.32
C ARG A 136 -7.83 1.68 -3.97
N LEU A 137 -6.97 1.85 -4.98
CA LEU A 137 -5.64 2.44 -4.78
C LEU A 137 -5.73 3.88 -4.28
N ALA A 138 -6.62 4.70 -4.86
CA ALA A 138 -6.90 6.04 -4.36
C ALA A 138 -7.32 6.03 -2.88
N ALA A 139 -8.22 5.13 -2.52
CA ALA A 139 -8.74 5.00 -1.16
C ALA A 139 -7.64 4.71 -0.12
N VAL A 140 -6.75 3.74 -0.40
CA VAL A 140 -5.66 3.42 0.53
C VAL A 140 -4.59 4.51 0.58
N ILE A 141 -4.37 5.26 -0.50
CA ILE A 141 -3.50 6.43 -0.50
C ILE A 141 -4.10 7.54 0.37
N LEU A 142 -5.37 7.88 0.18
CA LEU A 142 -6.08 8.92 0.96
C LEU A 142 -6.03 8.63 2.46
N GLN A 143 -6.17 7.35 2.85
CA GLN A 143 -6.17 6.94 4.25
C GLN A 143 -4.87 7.29 4.99
N ILE A 144 -3.72 7.27 4.31
CA ILE A 144 -2.41 7.50 4.95
C ILE A 144 -1.67 8.72 4.41
N HIS A 145 -2.26 9.47 3.47
CA HIS A 145 -1.60 10.61 2.86
C HIS A 145 -1.21 11.65 3.92
N PRO A 146 0.06 12.13 3.95
CA PRO A 146 0.55 13.01 5.02
C PRO A 146 -0.25 14.30 5.17
N ALA A 147 -0.77 14.85 4.08
CA ALA A 147 -1.61 16.05 4.12
C ALA A 147 -2.94 15.82 4.85
N GLY A 148 -3.48 14.59 4.79
CA GLY A 148 -4.76 14.22 5.40
C GLY A 148 -4.62 13.47 6.72
N ASN A 149 -3.50 12.79 6.91
CA ASN A 149 -3.23 11.97 8.07
C ASN A 149 -1.75 12.03 8.47
N PRO A 150 -1.38 12.92 9.40
CA PRO A 150 0.01 13.06 9.83
C PRO A 150 0.56 11.83 10.57
N HIS A 151 -0.32 10.90 10.95
CA HIS A 151 0.05 9.65 11.61
C HIS A 151 0.26 8.47 10.64
N GLY A 152 -0.08 8.62 9.36
CA GLY A 152 0.15 7.60 8.34
C GLY A 152 1.63 7.23 8.22
N ARG A 153 1.95 5.92 8.20
CA ARG A 153 3.35 5.44 8.20
C ARG A 153 3.60 4.33 7.21
N LEU A 154 2.63 3.47 6.96
CA LEU A 154 2.83 2.23 6.22
C LEU A 154 1.72 2.00 5.21
N LEU A 155 2.08 1.83 3.94
CA LEU A 155 1.20 1.40 2.87
C LEU A 155 1.57 -0.03 2.47
N LEU A 156 0.63 -0.94 2.58
CA LEU A 156 0.75 -2.33 2.16
C LEU A 156 -0.08 -2.54 0.89
N LEU A 157 0.55 -3.06 -0.17
CA LEU A 157 -0.10 -3.26 -1.47
C LEU A 157 0.06 -4.72 -1.90
N ASP A 158 -1.07 -5.41 -2.07
CA ASP A 158 -1.12 -6.78 -2.59
C ASP A 158 -1.55 -6.74 -4.05
N GLU A 159 -0.60 -6.97 -4.96
CA GLU A 159 -0.77 -6.93 -6.42
C GLU A 159 -1.50 -5.65 -6.92
N PRO A 160 -1.00 -4.45 -6.60
CA PRO A 160 -1.71 -3.20 -6.90
C PRO A 160 -1.95 -2.96 -8.39
N MET A 161 -1.16 -3.60 -9.26
CA MET A 161 -1.22 -3.44 -10.71
C MET A 161 -2.04 -4.53 -11.42
N SER A 162 -2.61 -5.49 -10.69
CA SER A 162 -3.46 -6.52 -11.28
C SER A 162 -4.70 -5.90 -11.91
N GLY A 163 -4.89 -6.15 -13.22
CA GLY A 163 -6.02 -5.58 -13.98
C GLY A 163 -5.86 -4.13 -14.45
N LEU A 164 -4.71 -3.50 -14.23
CA LEU A 164 -4.39 -2.23 -14.88
C LEU A 164 -3.84 -2.48 -16.29
N PRO A 165 -4.22 -1.68 -17.29
CA PRO A 165 -3.56 -1.73 -18.58
C PRO A 165 -2.08 -1.40 -18.39
N PRO A 166 -1.17 -1.97 -19.24
CA PRO A 166 0.25 -1.64 -19.17
C PRO A 166 0.40 -0.12 -19.22
N ALA A 167 1.17 0.42 -18.27
CA ALA A 167 1.35 1.86 -18.14
C ALA A 167 1.74 2.46 -19.49
N ARG A 168 0.91 3.34 -20.03
CA ARG A 168 1.37 4.25 -21.08
C ARG A 168 2.49 5.04 -20.42
N LYS A 169 3.68 5.01 -21.03
CA LYS A 169 4.81 5.84 -20.62
C LYS A 169 4.36 7.30 -20.76
N SER A 170 3.74 7.86 -19.74
CA SER A 170 3.61 9.29 -19.60
C SER A 170 4.90 9.79 -19.00
N SER A 171 5.47 10.81 -19.57
CA SER A 171 6.69 11.50 -19.14
C SER A 171 6.56 12.23 -17.79
N ALA A 172 5.45 12.06 -17.10
CA ALA A 172 5.22 12.53 -15.74
C ALA A 172 5.58 11.41 -14.76
N GLY A 173 6.84 11.37 -14.35
CA GLY A 173 7.27 10.55 -13.23
C GLY A 173 6.49 10.94 -11.98
N TRP A 174 6.02 9.95 -11.24
CA TRP A 174 5.49 10.14 -9.91
C TRP A 174 6.60 10.68 -9.02
N HIS A 175 6.61 11.98 -8.80
CA HIS A 175 7.40 12.57 -7.74
C HIS A 175 6.55 12.59 -6.47
N TYR A 176 6.83 11.67 -5.57
CA TYR A 176 6.52 11.86 -4.17
C TYR A 176 7.23 13.15 -3.75
N PRO A 177 6.55 14.18 -3.24
CA PRO A 177 7.26 15.35 -2.73
C PRO A 177 8.21 14.85 -1.66
N PRO A 178 9.51 15.21 -1.71
CA PRO A 178 10.45 14.77 -0.71
C PRO A 178 9.98 15.32 0.64
N SER A 179 9.62 14.45 1.55
CA SER A 179 9.59 14.81 2.96
C SER A 179 11.02 15.20 3.33
N ASN A 180 11.28 16.49 3.38
CA ASN A 180 12.53 17.11 3.82
C ASN A 180 13.76 16.17 3.86
N GLY A 181 14.53 16.12 2.77
CA GLY A 181 15.96 15.85 2.86
C GLY A 181 16.46 14.44 2.56
N TYR A 182 15.76 13.59 1.80
CA TYR A 182 16.34 12.31 1.35
C TYR A 182 16.42 12.21 -0.17
N THR A 183 17.64 12.29 -0.69
CA THR A 183 17.96 11.95 -2.09
C THR A 183 18.06 10.44 -2.23
N ALA A 184 17.27 9.86 -3.12
CA ALA A 184 17.46 8.49 -3.56
C ALA A 184 18.78 8.35 -4.31
N GLY A 185 19.69 7.50 -3.80
CA GLY A 185 20.90 7.13 -4.50
C GLY A 185 20.60 6.24 -5.72
N PRO A 186 21.47 6.24 -6.75
CA PRO A 186 21.22 5.50 -7.98
C PRO A 186 21.22 3.99 -7.74
N ALA A 187 20.29 3.29 -8.38
CA ALA A 187 20.23 1.83 -8.43
C ALA A 187 21.53 1.29 -9.01
N GLY A 188 22.22 0.44 -8.22
CA GLY A 188 23.46 -0.20 -8.65
C GLY A 188 23.25 -1.09 -9.88
N GLN A 189 23.98 -0.81 -10.94
CA GLN A 189 24.17 -1.68 -12.08
C GLN A 189 24.98 -2.89 -11.62
N THR A 190 24.37 -4.07 -11.60
CA THR A 190 25.12 -5.33 -11.54
C THR A 190 25.78 -5.56 -12.89
N GLY A 191 27.09 -5.34 -12.93
CA GLY A 191 27.90 -5.62 -14.10
C GLY A 191 28.01 -7.10 -14.33
N ASP A 192 27.59 -7.51 -15.51
CA ASP A 192 27.92 -8.77 -16.14
C ASP A 192 29.45 -8.84 -16.39
N ARG A 193 30.14 -9.73 -15.71
CA ARG A 193 31.51 -10.11 -16.09
C ARG A 193 31.47 -11.44 -16.82
N HIS A 194 31.50 -11.36 -18.12
CA HIS A 194 32.01 -12.45 -18.95
C HIS A 194 33.50 -12.63 -18.63
N ALA A 195 33.88 -13.84 -18.28
CA ALA A 195 35.26 -14.30 -18.26
C ALA A 195 35.44 -15.24 -19.43
N ASP A 196 36.08 -14.76 -20.48
CA ASP A 196 36.80 -15.56 -21.45
C ASP A 196 38.23 -15.75 -20.94
N GLY A 197 38.75 -17.03 -21.06
CA GLY A 197 40.11 -17.39 -20.75
C GLY A 197 40.25 -18.85 -20.37
#